data_2acbd8daa202d6b88301817950478c53
#
_entry.id   2acbd8daa202d6b88301817950478c53
#
_cell.length_a   1.000
_cell.length_b   1.000
_cell.length_c   1.000
_cell.angle_alpha   90.00
_cell.angle_beta   90.00
_cell.angle_gamma   90.00
#
_symmetry.space_group_name_H-M   'P 1'
#
loop_
_entity.id
_entity.type
_entity.pdbx_description
1 polymer ?
#
loop_
_entity_poly.entity_id
_entity_poly.type
_entity_poly.pdbx_seq_one_letter_code
_entity_poly.pdbx_strand_id
1 'polypeptide(L)'
;MNITIIGSGGGGSWLITSFVKLFRNDPGVHIHIWDGDSLEEKNLDRQLFRDEYLGTNKAEAICDMYGHGVECELTPHDSYYVKGKPIPYDMGEHDWLFSCVDNHPGRADILHLADQTGSHMVGGGNSYTDADGWYYRRVWQNTACDPRVYFPEILEVLTGSPVQTEEGCTGEAQAETPQLALANLWSVNHMSHLFWFHHKEAPLLSRDNRRFMPMLHKNSVFKQETLTVGMLERQQRQKYNKIKNGQ
;
A
#
# COMPACT_ATOMS: atom_id res chain seq x y z
N MET A 1 5.26 8.09 16.38
CA MET A 1 4.74 7.04 15.45
C MET A 1 5.36 7.28 14.09
N ASN A 2 6.08 6.29 13.55
CA ASN A 2 6.61 6.37 12.19
C ASN A 2 5.58 5.84 11.19
N ILE A 3 5.41 6.56 10.10
CA ILE A 3 4.62 6.16 8.94
C ILE A 3 5.57 6.15 7.75
N THR A 4 5.81 4.96 7.20
CA THR A 4 6.69 4.79 6.04
C THR A 4 5.85 4.51 4.80
N ILE A 5 5.95 5.38 3.80
CA ILE A 5 5.24 5.26 2.53
C ILE A 5 6.27 4.99 1.44
N ILE A 6 6.15 3.84 0.78
CA ILE A 6 7.06 3.40 -0.27
C ILE A 6 6.33 3.50 -1.61
N GLY A 7 6.82 4.38 -2.47
CA GLY A 7 6.20 4.82 -3.72
C GLY A 7 5.39 6.10 -3.53
N SER A 8 5.79 7.17 -4.20
CA SER A 8 5.09 8.47 -4.22
C SER A 8 4.44 8.81 -5.58
N GLY A 9 4.26 7.78 -6.41
CA GLY A 9 3.61 7.89 -7.72
C GLY A 9 2.09 8.13 -7.65
N GLY A 10 1.32 7.46 -8.51
CA GLY A 10 -0.13 7.64 -8.66
C GLY A 10 -0.88 7.62 -7.32
N GLY A 11 -0.99 6.45 -6.69
CA GLY A 11 -1.66 6.33 -5.39
C GLY A 11 -0.89 7.00 -4.25
N GLY A 12 0.44 6.86 -4.23
CA GLY A 12 1.28 7.38 -3.15
C GLY A 12 1.19 8.89 -2.97
N SER A 13 1.21 9.67 -4.04
CA SER A 13 1.10 11.15 -3.94
C SER A 13 -0.21 11.60 -3.29
N TRP A 14 -1.34 10.95 -3.60
CA TRP A 14 -2.62 11.22 -2.97
C TRP A 14 -2.67 10.77 -1.50
N LEU A 15 -2.10 9.60 -1.20
CA LEU A 15 -2.05 9.08 0.17
C LEU A 15 -1.21 9.99 1.08
N ILE A 16 0.00 10.37 0.64
CA ILE A 16 0.90 11.26 1.37
C ILE A 16 0.20 12.58 1.68
N THR A 17 -0.39 13.21 0.67
CA THR A 17 -1.10 14.49 0.85
C THR A 17 -2.26 14.36 1.84
N SER A 18 -2.99 13.26 1.81
CA SER A 18 -4.07 12.97 2.75
C SER A 18 -3.56 12.81 4.18
N PHE A 19 -2.41 12.12 4.36
CA PHE A 19 -1.82 11.88 5.67
C PHE A 19 -1.17 13.13 6.26
N VAL A 20 -0.51 13.94 5.46
CA VAL A 20 -0.01 15.24 5.89
C VAL A 20 -1.16 16.12 6.41
N LYS A 21 -2.32 16.11 5.75
CA LYS A 21 -3.50 16.83 6.23
C LYS A 21 -4.08 16.23 7.51
N LEU A 22 -4.14 14.90 7.60
CA LEU A 22 -4.66 14.18 8.77
C LEU A 22 -3.83 14.45 10.02
N PHE A 23 -2.51 14.46 9.89
CA PHE A 23 -1.56 14.58 10.99
C PHE A 23 -0.90 15.96 11.10
N ARG A 24 -1.39 16.98 10.38
CA ARG A 24 -0.73 18.28 10.28
C ARG A 24 -0.39 18.95 11.61
N ASN A 25 -1.16 18.68 12.67
CA ASN A 25 -0.99 19.24 13.99
C ASN A 25 -0.51 18.20 15.01
N ASP A 26 0.15 17.13 14.57
CA ASP A 26 0.64 16.06 15.43
C ASP A 26 2.17 15.94 15.32
N PRO A 27 2.94 16.59 16.22
CA PRO A 27 4.40 16.54 16.21
C PRO A 27 4.95 15.16 16.61
N GLY A 28 4.10 14.24 17.08
CA GLY A 28 4.47 12.86 17.38
C GLY A 28 4.44 11.92 16.17
N VAL A 29 4.07 12.42 14.98
CA VAL A 29 4.03 11.65 13.74
C VAL A 29 5.17 12.04 12.83
N HIS A 30 5.92 11.04 12.37
CA HIS A 30 7.01 11.19 11.42
C HIS A 30 6.69 10.37 10.16
N ILE A 31 6.58 11.02 9.02
CA ILE A 31 6.24 10.43 7.73
C ILE A 31 7.52 10.32 6.87
N HIS A 32 7.98 9.10 6.65
CA HIS A 32 9.10 8.77 5.78
C HIS A 32 8.60 8.39 4.39
N ILE A 33 9.09 9.04 3.35
CA ILE A 33 8.63 8.87 1.97
C ILE A 33 9.78 8.35 1.12
N TRP A 34 9.63 7.16 0.55
CA TRP A 34 10.64 6.49 -0.28
C TRP A 34 10.20 6.48 -1.74
N ASP A 35 11.02 7.04 -2.63
CA ASP A 35 10.83 6.93 -4.07
C ASP A 35 12.17 7.18 -4.78
N GLY A 36 12.53 6.33 -5.74
CA GLY A 36 13.76 6.46 -6.52
C GLY A 36 13.60 7.23 -7.83
N ASP A 37 12.34 7.57 -8.20
CA ASP A 37 12.06 8.24 -9.47
C ASP A 37 12.18 9.75 -9.39
N SER A 38 12.53 10.37 -10.52
CA SER A 38 12.33 11.79 -10.74
C SER A 38 10.97 12.06 -11.38
N LEU A 39 10.42 13.24 -11.15
CA LEU A 39 9.16 13.68 -11.71
C LEU A 39 9.32 13.97 -13.22
N GLU A 40 8.46 13.35 -14.02
CA GLU A 40 8.37 13.52 -15.47
C GLU A 40 7.03 14.15 -15.86
N GLU A 41 6.98 14.82 -17.02
CA GLU A 41 5.76 15.48 -17.52
C GLU A 41 4.55 14.53 -17.59
N LYS A 42 4.75 13.27 -18.05
CA LYS A 42 3.71 12.22 -18.09
C LYS A 42 3.10 11.87 -16.72
N ASN A 43 3.70 12.30 -15.63
CA ASN A 43 3.21 12.03 -14.27
C ASN A 43 2.16 13.06 -13.83
N LEU A 44 2.19 14.27 -14.38
CA LEU A 44 1.37 15.40 -13.94
C LEU A 44 -0.14 15.16 -14.12
N ASP A 45 -0.52 14.37 -15.11
CA ASP A 45 -1.94 14.07 -15.41
C ASP A 45 -2.65 13.24 -14.31
N ARG A 46 -1.88 12.51 -13.49
CA ARG A 46 -2.44 11.52 -12.55
C ARG A 46 -1.84 11.52 -11.15
N GLN A 47 -0.79 12.29 -10.93
CA GLN A 47 -0.08 12.42 -9.66
C GLN A 47 -0.22 13.85 -9.13
N LEU A 48 -0.15 14.02 -7.82
CA LEU A 48 -0.31 15.33 -7.17
C LEU A 48 1.01 16.07 -7.10
N PHE A 49 1.57 16.42 -8.25
CA PHE A 49 2.76 17.25 -8.35
C PHE A 49 2.47 18.52 -9.14
N ARG A 50 3.38 19.50 -9.05
CA ARG A 50 3.35 20.73 -9.80
C ARG A 50 4.48 20.75 -10.84
N ASP A 51 4.29 21.45 -11.94
CA ASP A 51 5.22 21.56 -13.06
C ASP A 51 6.60 22.09 -12.63
N GLU A 52 6.65 22.94 -11.60
CA GLU A 52 7.88 23.53 -11.07
C GLU A 52 8.85 22.50 -10.47
N TYR A 53 8.38 21.27 -10.19
CA TYR A 53 9.19 20.17 -9.66
C TYR A 53 9.66 19.17 -10.73
N LEU A 54 9.41 19.43 -12.00
CA LEU A 54 9.91 18.56 -13.08
C LEU A 54 11.41 18.33 -12.98
N GLY A 55 11.82 17.07 -13.04
CA GLY A 55 13.20 16.63 -12.88
C GLY A 55 13.68 16.44 -11.43
N THR A 56 12.90 16.89 -10.42
CA THR A 56 13.21 16.66 -9.01
C THR A 56 12.80 15.22 -8.60
N ASN A 57 13.49 14.62 -7.63
CA ASN A 57 13.06 13.36 -7.05
C ASN A 57 11.64 13.49 -6.47
N LYS A 58 10.78 12.48 -6.68
CA LYS A 58 9.37 12.54 -6.27
C LYS A 58 9.17 12.64 -4.77
N ALA A 59 10.01 11.94 -3.97
CA ALA A 59 9.92 12.02 -2.51
C ALA A 59 10.32 13.41 -2.00
N GLU A 60 11.38 14.00 -2.57
CA GLU A 60 11.81 15.37 -2.24
C GLU A 60 10.75 16.41 -2.63
N ALA A 61 10.22 16.30 -3.87
CA ALA A 61 9.21 17.22 -4.38
C ALA A 61 7.96 17.24 -3.48
N ILE A 62 7.44 16.08 -3.08
CA ILE A 62 6.21 16.03 -2.26
C ILE A 62 6.46 16.52 -0.83
N CYS A 63 7.65 16.27 -0.27
CA CYS A 63 8.04 16.81 1.04
C CYS A 63 8.12 18.34 1.02
N ASP A 64 8.71 18.92 -0.03
CA ASP A 64 8.79 20.37 -0.17
C ASP A 64 7.39 20.99 -0.38
N MET A 65 6.57 20.38 -1.23
CA MET A 65 5.21 20.89 -1.51
C MET A 65 4.29 20.92 -0.28
N TYR A 66 4.41 19.97 0.62
CA TYR A 66 3.42 19.77 1.70
C TYR A 66 3.99 19.83 3.11
N GLY A 67 5.30 19.85 3.30
CA GLY A 67 5.96 19.87 4.61
C GLY A 67 5.95 21.24 5.29
N HIS A 68 5.62 22.31 4.57
CA HIS A 68 5.60 23.64 5.16
C HIS A 68 4.31 23.91 5.96
N GLY A 69 4.48 24.44 7.18
CA GLY A 69 3.35 24.86 8.03
C GLY A 69 2.55 23.70 8.62
N VAL A 70 3.17 22.54 8.76
CA VAL A 70 2.66 21.35 9.47
C VAL A 70 3.57 21.01 10.65
N GLU A 71 3.04 20.36 11.69
CA GLU A 71 3.80 19.93 12.87
C GLU A 71 4.33 18.51 12.74
N CYS A 72 3.68 17.65 11.92
CA CYS A 72 4.23 16.34 11.60
C CYS A 72 5.52 16.48 10.77
N GLU A 73 6.49 15.61 11.04
CA GLU A 73 7.76 15.64 10.33
C GLU A 73 7.66 14.83 9.02
N LEU A 74 8.20 15.37 7.92
CA LEU A 74 8.33 14.68 6.63
C LEU A 74 9.81 14.50 6.29
N THR A 75 10.20 13.26 5.98
CA THR A 75 11.57 12.97 5.53
C THR A 75 11.55 12.25 4.20
N PRO A 76 12.13 12.84 3.14
CA PRO A 76 12.31 12.18 1.86
C PRO A 76 13.47 11.20 1.88
N HIS A 77 13.34 10.12 1.15
CA HIS A 77 14.38 9.15 0.84
C HIS A 77 14.41 8.96 -0.69
N ASP A 78 15.39 9.53 -1.34
CA ASP A 78 15.57 9.64 -2.80
C ASP A 78 16.05 8.33 -3.46
N SER A 79 15.54 7.23 -3.02
CA SER A 79 15.98 5.91 -3.50
C SER A 79 14.88 4.87 -3.38
N TYR A 80 14.94 3.85 -4.25
CA TYR A 80 14.08 2.69 -4.12
C TYR A 80 14.36 1.93 -2.82
N TYR A 81 13.30 1.50 -2.15
CA TYR A 81 13.41 0.49 -1.13
C TYR A 81 13.52 -0.89 -1.79
N VAL A 82 14.55 -1.65 -1.40
CA VAL A 82 14.77 -3.04 -1.81
C VAL A 82 15.05 -3.89 -0.59
N LYS A 83 14.71 -5.16 -0.65
CA LYS A 83 14.94 -6.13 0.44
C LYS A 83 16.37 -6.07 0.95
N GLY A 84 16.50 -5.96 2.26
CA GLY A 84 17.81 -5.90 2.94
C GLY A 84 18.45 -4.51 2.97
N LYS A 85 17.86 -3.51 2.34
CA LYS A 85 18.29 -2.12 2.52
C LYS A 85 17.95 -1.67 3.94
N PRO A 86 18.94 -1.20 4.72
CA PRO A 86 18.65 -0.68 6.05
C PRO A 86 17.80 0.59 5.97
N ILE A 87 16.81 0.68 6.84
CA ILE A 87 16.09 1.93 7.07
C ILE A 87 16.83 2.75 8.12
N PRO A 88 16.99 4.07 7.94
CA PRO A 88 17.81 4.92 8.81
C PRO A 88 17.10 5.38 10.09
N TYR A 89 16.03 4.70 10.51
CA TYR A 89 15.22 4.99 11.69
C TYR A 89 14.67 3.70 12.30
N ASP A 90 14.34 3.74 13.58
CA ASP A 90 13.73 2.59 14.26
C ASP A 90 12.28 2.41 13.80
N MET A 91 11.91 1.16 13.57
CA MET A 91 10.57 0.77 13.16
C MET A 91 10.12 -0.49 13.90
N GLY A 92 8.90 -0.50 14.39
CA GLY A 92 8.37 -1.58 15.21
C GLY A 92 6.86 -1.79 15.08
N GLU A 93 6.31 -2.55 16.01
CA GLU A 93 4.91 -3.02 15.96
C GLU A 93 3.83 -1.93 16.10
N HIS A 94 4.21 -0.71 16.45
CA HIS A 94 3.30 0.45 16.55
C HIS A 94 3.39 1.38 15.34
N ASP A 95 4.28 1.08 14.41
CA ASP A 95 4.52 1.87 13.22
C ASP A 95 3.81 1.31 11.99
N TRP A 96 3.74 2.10 10.93
CA TRP A 96 2.96 1.81 9.76
C TRP A 96 3.79 1.83 8.49
N LEU A 97 3.63 0.79 7.67
CA LEU A 97 4.16 0.68 6.31
C LEU A 97 3.03 0.82 5.30
N PHE A 98 3.24 1.62 4.28
CA PHE A 98 2.34 1.73 3.15
C PHE A 98 3.06 1.34 1.86
N SER A 99 2.50 0.35 1.16
CA SER A 99 2.98 -0.10 -0.15
C SER A 99 2.16 0.56 -1.24
N CYS A 100 2.75 1.57 -1.88
CA CYS A 100 2.19 2.29 -3.02
C CYS A 100 2.97 2.00 -4.31
N VAL A 101 3.67 0.87 -4.36
CA VAL A 101 4.41 0.41 -5.53
C VAL A 101 3.49 -0.35 -6.50
N ASP A 102 3.77 -0.25 -7.77
CA ASP A 102 3.00 -0.81 -8.87
C ASP A 102 3.46 -2.21 -9.31
N ASN A 103 4.44 -2.80 -8.63
CA ASN A 103 5.03 -4.08 -9.00
C ASN A 103 5.09 -5.08 -7.84
N HIS A 104 5.00 -6.38 -8.16
CA HIS A 104 5.02 -7.45 -7.18
C HIS A 104 6.37 -7.64 -6.46
N PRO A 105 7.54 -7.47 -7.10
CA PRO A 105 8.83 -7.49 -6.40
C PRO A 105 8.89 -6.47 -5.27
N GLY A 106 8.52 -5.23 -5.52
CA GLY A 106 8.47 -4.19 -4.51
C GLY A 106 7.50 -4.53 -3.37
N ARG A 107 6.31 -5.05 -3.68
CA ARG A 107 5.34 -5.51 -2.66
C ARG A 107 5.91 -6.63 -1.79
N ALA A 108 6.62 -7.58 -2.39
CA ALA A 108 7.29 -8.67 -1.67
C ALA A 108 8.39 -8.16 -0.73
N ASP A 109 9.18 -7.20 -1.17
CA ASP A 109 10.24 -6.59 -0.36
C ASP A 109 9.68 -5.83 0.84
N ILE A 110 8.58 -5.10 0.64
CA ILE A 110 7.89 -4.35 1.71
C ILE A 110 7.22 -5.32 2.71
N LEU A 111 6.61 -6.41 2.24
CA LEU A 111 6.08 -7.47 3.11
C LEU A 111 7.18 -8.10 3.96
N HIS A 112 8.37 -8.31 3.39
CA HIS A 112 9.52 -8.79 4.15
C HIS A 112 9.93 -7.80 5.26
N LEU A 113 9.91 -6.50 4.98
CA LEU A 113 10.16 -5.48 6.00
C LEU A 113 9.12 -5.53 7.12
N ALA A 114 7.84 -5.66 6.78
CA ALA A 114 6.77 -5.80 7.77
C ALA A 114 6.94 -7.06 8.63
N ASP A 115 7.40 -8.18 8.04
CA ASP A 115 7.71 -9.39 8.79
C ASP A 115 8.89 -9.21 9.75
N GLN A 116 9.91 -8.44 9.36
CA GLN A 116 11.08 -8.17 10.20
C GLN A 116 10.76 -7.23 11.37
N THR A 117 10.06 -6.14 11.09
CA THR A 117 9.78 -5.07 12.07
C THR A 117 8.56 -5.37 12.94
N GLY A 118 7.65 -6.24 12.47
CA GLY A 118 6.35 -6.47 13.10
C GLY A 118 5.35 -5.31 12.93
N SER A 119 5.70 -4.30 12.14
CA SER A 119 4.87 -3.13 11.87
C SER A 119 3.53 -3.50 11.21
N HIS A 120 2.56 -2.62 11.33
CA HIS A 120 1.35 -2.67 10.52
C HIS A 120 1.71 -2.39 9.05
N MET A 121 1.06 -3.08 8.13
CA MET A 121 1.24 -2.80 6.71
C MET A 121 -0.11 -2.65 6.01
N VAL A 122 -0.20 -1.64 5.17
CA VAL A 122 -1.32 -1.44 4.25
C VAL A 122 -0.75 -1.34 2.85
N GLY A 123 -1.30 -2.10 1.94
CA GLY A 123 -0.97 -2.01 0.53
C GLY A 123 -2.19 -1.71 -0.30
N GLY A 124 -1.97 -1.16 -1.46
CA GLY A 124 -3.01 -0.93 -2.44
C GLY A 124 -2.50 -1.13 -3.85
N GLY A 125 -3.41 -1.40 -4.73
CA GLY A 125 -3.18 -1.52 -6.15
C GLY A 125 -4.37 -0.97 -6.94
N ASN A 126 -4.11 -0.67 -8.18
CA ASN A 126 -5.16 -0.26 -9.10
C ASN A 126 -4.79 -0.63 -10.53
N SER A 127 -5.81 -0.98 -11.31
CA SER A 127 -5.77 -1.08 -12.75
C SER A 127 -6.51 0.11 -13.38
N TYR A 128 -6.87 -0.01 -14.63
CA TYR A 128 -7.68 1.01 -15.31
C TYR A 128 -9.05 1.23 -14.63
N THR A 129 -9.72 0.16 -14.24
CA THR A 129 -11.11 0.18 -13.72
C THR A 129 -11.27 -0.34 -12.31
N ASP A 130 -10.22 -0.91 -11.74
CA ASP A 130 -10.27 -1.61 -10.47
C ASP A 130 -9.26 -1.02 -9.51
N ALA A 131 -9.59 -1.08 -8.23
CA ALA A 131 -8.70 -0.70 -7.16
C ALA A 131 -8.88 -1.63 -5.97
N ASP A 132 -7.82 -1.89 -5.27
CA ASP A 132 -7.84 -2.61 -4.01
C ASP A 132 -7.08 -1.87 -2.90
N GLY A 133 -7.32 -2.31 -1.68
CA GLY A 133 -6.53 -1.98 -0.51
C GLY A 133 -6.60 -3.16 0.45
N TRP A 134 -5.46 -3.52 1.02
CA TRP A 134 -5.33 -4.66 1.92
C TRP A 134 -4.48 -4.32 3.14
N TYR A 135 -4.76 -5.01 4.24
CA TYR A 135 -4.06 -4.86 5.50
C TYR A 135 -3.33 -6.14 5.88
N TYR A 136 -2.14 -5.98 6.48
CA TYR A 136 -1.32 -7.08 6.95
C TYR A 136 -0.59 -6.74 8.25
N ARG A 137 -0.39 -7.78 9.06
CA ARG A 137 0.58 -7.83 10.16
C ARG A 137 1.22 -9.22 10.21
N ARG A 138 2.42 -9.32 10.74
CA ARG A 138 3.16 -10.57 10.90
C ARG A 138 2.34 -11.69 11.58
N VAL A 139 1.42 -11.36 12.49
CA VAL A 139 0.51 -12.34 13.14
C VAL A 139 -0.41 -13.05 12.13
N TRP A 140 -0.61 -12.50 10.94
CA TRP A 140 -1.41 -13.09 9.87
C TRP A 140 -0.58 -13.91 8.87
N GLN A 141 0.75 -13.99 9.06
CA GLN A 141 1.63 -14.74 8.15
C GLN A 141 1.19 -16.19 8.01
N ASN A 142 1.13 -16.69 6.77
CA ASN A 142 0.68 -18.03 6.41
C ASN A 142 -0.79 -18.36 6.78
N THR A 143 -1.60 -17.36 7.06
CA THR A 143 -3.05 -17.52 7.28
C THR A 143 -3.85 -17.10 6.06
N ALA A 144 -5.19 -17.29 6.09
CA ALA A 144 -6.09 -16.78 5.05
C ALA A 144 -6.04 -15.26 4.86
N CYS A 145 -5.52 -14.53 5.86
CA CYS A 145 -5.40 -13.07 5.83
C CYS A 145 -4.01 -12.59 5.36
N ASP A 146 -3.14 -13.50 4.97
CA ASP A 146 -1.84 -13.15 4.38
C ASP A 146 -2.03 -12.70 2.92
N PRO A 147 -1.55 -11.51 2.52
CA PRO A 147 -1.62 -11.05 1.14
C PRO A 147 -1.05 -12.04 0.13
N ARG A 148 0.00 -12.77 0.52
CA ARG A 148 0.63 -13.81 -0.30
C ARG A 148 -0.30 -15.00 -0.62
N VAL A 149 -1.41 -15.16 0.10
CA VAL A 149 -2.40 -16.21 -0.14
C VAL A 149 -3.46 -15.77 -1.16
N TYR A 150 -3.85 -14.51 -1.13
CA TYR A 150 -4.86 -13.99 -2.06
C TYR A 150 -4.30 -13.18 -3.24
N PHE A 151 -2.99 -12.88 -3.22
CA PHE A 151 -2.20 -12.35 -4.34
C PHE A 151 -0.99 -13.28 -4.55
N PRO A 152 -1.19 -14.48 -5.14
CA PRO A 152 -0.12 -15.47 -5.31
C PRO A 152 1.06 -14.97 -6.15
N GLU A 153 0.85 -13.96 -6.99
CA GLU A 153 1.87 -13.29 -7.80
C GLU A 153 3.03 -12.75 -6.94
N ILE A 154 2.72 -12.34 -5.70
CA ILE A 154 3.74 -11.92 -4.74
C ILE A 154 4.65 -13.09 -4.33
N LEU A 155 4.09 -14.31 -4.20
CA LEU A 155 4.87 -15.52 -3.90
C LEU A 155 5.71 -15.99 -5.08
N GLU A 156 5.21 -15.85 -6.30
CA GLU A 156 5.92 -16.25 -7.52
C GLU A 156 7.24 -15.48 -7.64
N VAL A 157 7.24 -14.19 -7.34
CA VAL A 157 8.46 -13.38 -7.25
C VAL A 157 9.46 -13.96 -6.23
N LEU A 158 8.97 -14.33 -5.03
CA LEU A 158 9.82 -14.85 -3.96
C LEU A 158 10.43 -16.21 -4.28
N THR A 159 9.78 -17.00 -5.13
CA THR A 159 10.24 -18.33 -5.56
C THR A 159 11.08 -18.30 -6.81
N GLY A 160 11.31 -17.13 -7.42
CA GLY A 160 12.10 -16.96 -8.64
C GLY A 160 11.40 -17.47 -9.90
N SER A 161 10.09 -17.68 -9.84
CA SER A 161 9.29 -17.94 -11.04
C SER A 161 9.25 -16.69 -11.94
N PRO A 162 9.31 -16.86 -13.27
CA PRO A 162 9.15 -15.70 -14.16
C PRO A 162 7.76 -15.11 -13.93
N VAL A 163 7.73 -13.92 -13.33
CA VAL A 163 6.49 -13.16 -13.17
C VAL A 163 6.02 -12.75 -14.55
N GLN A 164 4.86 -13.22 -14.96
CA GLN A 164 4.14 -12.57 -16.05
C GLN A 164 3.77 -11.18 -15.53
N THR A 165 4.51 -10.17 -15.94
CA THR A 165 4.10 -8.77 -15.73
C THR A 165 2.78 -8.62 -16.46
N GLU A 166 1.68 -8.51 -15.70
CA GLU A 166 0.43 -8.05 -16.30
C GLU A 166 0.73 -6.70 -16.98
N GLU A 167 0.38 -6.61 -18.24
CA GLU A 167 0.47 -5.38 -19.02
C GLU A 167 -0.28 -4.28 -18.25
N GLY A 168 0.46 -3.39 -17.64
CA GLY A 168 -0.08 -2.33 -16.77
C GLY A 168 0.75 -2.04 -15.51
N CYS A 169 1.59 -2.99 -15.06
CA CYS A 169 2.46 -2.81 -13.89
C CYS A 169 3.88 -2.32 -14.24
N THR A 170 4.16 -1.95 -15.47
CA THR A 170 5.51 -1.53 -15.92
C THR A 170 5.77 -0.03 -15.76
N GLY A 171 4.85 0.74 -15.15
CA GLY A 171 4.97 2.20 -15.07
C GLY A 171 4.77 2.91 -16.41
N GLU A 172 4.71 2.18 -17.51
CA GLU A 172 4.31 2.70 -18.82
C GLU A 172 2.77 2.68 -18.86
N ALA A 173 2.16 3.87 -18.70
CA ALA A 173 0.77 4.03 -19.07
C ALA A 173 0.66 3.61 -20.54
N GLN A 174 -0.10 2.55 -20.80
CA GLN A 174 -0.42 2.21 -22.20
C GLN A 174 -1.07 3.45 -22.79
N ALA A 175 -0.53 3.93 -23.92
CA ALA A 175 -1.01 5.14 -24.57
C ALA A 175 -2.52 5.06 -24.92
N GLU A 176 -3.07 3.85 -24.99
CA GLU A 176 -4.47 3.57 -25.33
C GLU A 176 -5.41 3.45 -24.12
N THR A 177 -4.89 3.27 -22.89
CA THR A 177 -5.71 3.15 -21.66
C THR A 177 -5.05 3.87 -20.50
N PRO A 178 -5.16 5.21 -20.41
CA PRO A 178 -4.57 5.96 -19.32
C PRO A 178 -5.22 5.53 -18.00
N GLN A 179 -4.39 5.21 -17.01
CA GLN A 179 -4.85 4.92 -15.66
C GLN A 179 -5.62 6.13 -15.13
N LEU A 180 -6.90 5.95 -14.79
CA LEU A 180 -7.72 7.04 -14.31
C LEU A 180 -7.22 7.51 -12.93
N ALA A 181 -7.10 8.81 -12.74
CA ALA A 181 -6.86 9.40 -11.42
C ALA A 181 -7.87 8.89 -10.38
N LEU A 182 -9.10 8.59 -10.83
CA LEU A 182 -10.15 8.01 -9.99
C LEU A 182 -9.78 6.63 -9.43
N ALA A 183 -9.10 5.78 -10.19
CA ALA A 183 -8.64 4.47 -9.69
C ALA A 183 -7.59 4.63 -8.58
N ASN A 184 -6.67 5.59 -8.73
CA ASN A 184 -5.74 5.98 -7.67
C ASN A 184 -6.47 6.42 -6.40
N LEU A 185 -7.49 7.29 -6.53
CA LEU A 185 -8.29 7.77 -5.41
C LEU A 185 -9.06 6.64 -4.71
N TRP A 186 -9.58 5.66 -5.45
CA TRP A 186 -10.22 4.49 -4.85
C TRP A 186 -9.24 3.65 -4.03
N SER A 187 -8.06 3.36 -4.56
CA SER A 187 -7.02 2.63 -3.82
C SER A 187 -6.62 3.38 -2.55
N VAL A 188 -6.38 4.69 -2.64
CA VAL A 188 -6.05 5.54 -1.49
C VAL A 188 -7.16 5.55 -0.45
N ASN A 189 -8.43 5.63 -0.87
CA ASN A 189 -9.57 5.57 0.04
C ASN A 189 -9.62 4.23 0.78
N HIS A 190 -9.37 3.11 0.10
CA HIS A 190 -9.30 1.79 0.73
C HIS A 190 -8.16 1.69 1.73
N MET A 191 -6.95 2.14 1.35
CA MET A 191 -5.80 2.15 2.24
C MET A 191 -6.04 3.03 3.48
N SER A 192 -6.59 4.22 3.28
CA SER A 192 -6.90 5.15 4.38
C SER A 192 -7.95 4.60 5.33
N HIS A 193 -9.00 3.94 4.80
CA HIS A 193 -10.03 3.30 5.62
C HIS A 193 -9.45 2.14 6.45
N LEU A 194 -8.64 1.27 5.83
CA LEU A 194 -7.98 0.17 6.54
C LEU A 194 -7.04 0.69 7.62
N PHE A 195 -6.22 1.70 7.30
CA PHE A 195 -5.37 2.36 8.29
C PHE A 195 -6.20 2.89 9.47
N TRP A 196 -7.21 3.72 9.21
CA TRP A 196 -8.03 4.33 10.25
C TRP A 196 -8.70 3.29 11.13
N PHE A 197 -9.31 2.27 10.51
CA PHE A 197 -9.97 1.20 11.25
C PHE A 197 -8.98 0.45 12.17
N HIS A 198 -7.85 0.01 11.64
CA HIS A 198 -6.89 -0.77 12.43
C HIS A 198 -6.12 0.09 13.44
N HIS A 199 -5.98 1.37 13.20
CA HIS A 199 -5.33 2.30 14.12
C HIS A 199 -6.25 2.73 15.28
N LYS A 200 -7.53 3.00 15.02
CA LYS A 200 -8.46 3.58 16.00
C LYS A 200 -9.49 2.59 16.51
N GLU A 201 -10.09 1.79 15.65
CA GLU A 201 -11.25 0.97 15.98
C GLU A 201 -10.85 -0.46 16.42
N ALA A 202 -9.93 -1.09 15.72
CA ALA A 202 -9.54 -2.48 16.00
C ALA A 202 -9.01 -2.71 17.42
N PRO A 203 -8.24 -1.79 18.04
CA PRO A 203 -7.81 -1.93 19.41
C PRO A 203 -8.95 -2.00 20.41
N LEU A 204 -10.12 -1.43 20.08
CA LEU A 204 -11.32 -1.39 20.92
C LEU A 204 -12.19 -2.64 20.79
N LEU A 205 -11.92 -3.48 19.77
CA LEU A 205 -12.72 -4.67 19.53
C LEU A 205 -12.44 -5.77 20.55
N SER A 206 -13.52 -6.40 21.04
CA SER A 206 -13.41 -7.65 21.78
C SER A 206 -12.83 -8.77 20.92
N ARG A 207 -12.29 -9.83 21.56
CA ARG A 207 -11.71 -10.99 20.88
C ARG A 207 -12.71 -11.62 19.88
N ASP A 208 -13.98 -11.70 20.24
CA ASP A 208 -15.04 -12.32 19.42
C ASP A 208 -15.38 -11.48 18.19
N ASN A 209 -15.20 -10.17 18.25
CA ASN A 209 -15.50 -9.25 17.16
C ASN A 209 -14.36 -9.10 16.15
N ARG A 210 -13.16 -9.60 16.44
CA ARG A 210 -12.02 -9.52 15.52
C ARG A 210 -12.26 -10.19 14.16
N ARG A 211 -13.15 -11.19 14.10
CA ARG A 211 -13.57 -11.82 12.82
C ARG A 211 -14.26 -10.87 11.84
N PHE A 212 -14.71 -9.71 12.30
CA PHE A 212 -15.35 -8.68 11.48
C PHE A 212 -14.39 -7.59 11.01
N MET A 213 -13.11 -7.66 11.40
CA MET A 213 -12.12 -6.67 10.95
C MET A 213 -11.96 -6.72 9.43
N PRO A 214 -12.02 -5.56 8.74
CA PRO A 214 -11.78 -5.49 7.31
C PRO A 214 -10.30 -5.79 7.01
N MET A 215 -10.05 -6.64 6.03
CA MET A 215 -8.71 -7.03 5.62
C MET A 215 -8.41 -6.68 4.17
N LEU A 216 -9.42 -6.64 3.33
CA LEU A 216 -9.31 -6.40 1.91
C LEU A 216 -10.54 -5.67 1.41
N HIS A 217 -10.33 -4.53 0.76
CA HIS A 217 -11.34 -3.82 -0.02
C HIS A 217 -11.04 -3.97 -1.50
N LYS A 218 -12.06 -4.16 -2.31
CA LYS A 218 -11.97 -4.19 -3.77
C LYS A 218 -13.08 -3.36 -4.38
N ASN A 219 -12.73 -2.55 -5.35
CA ASN A 219 -13.67 -1.83 -6.19
C ASN A 219 -13.41 -2.14 -7.65
N SER A 220 -14.48 -2.32 -8.40
CA SER A 220 -14.48 -2.17 -9.86
C SER A 220 -15.57 -1.19 -10.25
N VAL A 221 -15.59 -0.77 -11.51
CA VAL A 221 -16.67 0.08 -12.04
C VAL A 221 -18.06 -0.51 -11.78
N PHE A 222 -18.15 -1.84 -11.60
CA PHE A 222 -19.42 -2.57 -11.45
C PHE A 222 -19.71 -3.05 -10.03
N LYS A 223 -18.71 -3.11 -9.14
CA LYS A 223 -18.86 -3.75 -7.82
C LYS A 223 -17.91 -3.20 -6.78
N GLN A 224 -18.44 -2.98 -5.58
CA GLN A 224 -17.64 -2.75 -4.38
C GLN A 224 -17.75 -3.96 -3.45
N GLU A 225 -16.64 -4.44 -2.90
CA GLU A 225 -16.59 -5.58 -1.99
C GLU A 225 -15.62 -5.31 -0.83
N THR A 226 -16.04 -5.71 0.37
CA THR A 226 -15.18 -5.71 1.56
C THR A 226 -15.10 -7.13 2.09
N LEU A 227 -13.90 -7.68 2.18
CA LEU A 227 -13.65 -9.00 2.76
C LEU A 227 -13.10 -8.86 4.17
N THR A 228 -13.78 -9.49 5.11
CA THR A 228 -13.37 -9.54 6.51
C THR A 228 -12.55 -10.81 6.81
N VAL A 229 -11.90 -10.84 7.97
CA VAL A 229 -11.18 -12.04 8.47
C VAL A 229 -12.03 -13.31 8.30
N GLY A 230 -13.25 -13.31 8.83
CA GLY A 230 -14.11 -14.49 8.78
C GLY A 230 -14.58 -14.89 7.38
N MET A 231 -14.61 -13.95 6.42
CA MET A 231 -14.93 -14.27 5.02
C MET A 231 -13.72 -14.91 4.32
N LEU A 232 -12.53 -14.40 4.52
CA LEU A 232 -11.29 -14.96 3.96
C LEU A 232 -11.04 -16.38 4.48
N GLU A 233 -11.20 -16.62 5.78
CA GLU A 233 -11.08 -17.95 6.37
C GLU A 233 -12.09 -18.94 5.78
N ARG A 234 -13.35 -18.54 5.56
CA ARG A 234 -14.37 -19.38 4.91
C ARG A 234 -13.99 -19.71 3.47
N GLN A 235 -13.52 -18.75 2.69
CA GLN A 235 -13.07 -18.98 1.32
C GLN A 235 -11.93 -19.97 1.26
N GLN A 236 -10.95 -19.86 2.16
CA GLN A 236 -9.82 -20.78 2.24
C GLN A 236 -10.28 -22.21 2.56
N ARG A 237 -11.19 -22.39 3.54
CA ARG A 237 -11.77 -23.71 3.87
C ARG A 237 -12.54 -24.30 2.69
N GLN A 238 -13.29 -23.50 1.94
CA GLN A 238 -14.02 -23.97 0.76
C GLN A 238 -13.05 -24.42 -0.34
N LYS A 239 -11.99 -23.67 -0.60
CA LYS A 239 -10.95 -24.04 -1.56
C LYS A 239 -10.27 -25.35 -1.17
N TYR A 240 -9.89 -25.51 0.10
CA TYR A 240 -9.30 -26.72 0.63
C TYR A 240 -10.22 -27.94 0.46
N ASN A 241 -11.51 -27.81 0.79
CA ASN A 241 -12.49 -28.90 0.66
C ASN A 241 -12.72 -29.32 -0.80
N LYS A 242 -12.72 -28.37 -1.76
CA LYS A 242 -12.81 -28.69 -3.19
C LYS A 242 -11.61 -29.51 -3.66
N ILE A 243 -10.41 -29.10 -3.28
CA ILE A 243 -9.16 -29.83 -3.63
C ILE A 243 -9.19 -31.25 -3.03
N LYS A 244 -9.62 -31.39 -1.76
CA LYS A 244 -9.70 -32.68 -1.08
C LYS A 244 -10.74 -33.64 -1.71
N ASN A 245 -11.81 -33.09 -2.26
CA ASN A 245 -12.89 -33.87 -2.89
C ASN A 245 -12.71 -34.08 -4.40
N GLY A 246 -11.55 -33.66 -4.98
CA GLY A 246 -11.26 -33.89 -6.40
C GLY A 246 -12.09 -33.02 -7.37
N GLN A 247 -12.61 -31.88 -6.91
CA GLN A 247 -13.41 -30.93 -7.68
C GLN A 247 -12.58 -29.68 -8.04
#